data_572fb70a838c401006648e4e29287a49
#
_entry.id   572fb70a838c401006648e4e29287a49
#
_cell.length_a   1.000
_cell.length_b   1.000
_cell.length_c   1.000
_cell.angle_alpha   90.00
_cell.angle_beta   90.00
_cell.angle_gamma   90.00
#
_symmetry.space_group_name_H-M   'P 1'
#
loop_
_entity.id
_entity.type
_entity.pdbx_description
1 polymer ?
#
loop_
_entity_poly.entity_id
_entity_poly.type
_entity_poly.pdbx_seq_one_letter_code
_entity_poly.pdbx_strand_id
1 'polypeptide(L)'
;MLEALIFDLDGTLADTEETHRQAFNAAFIEFELWWDWSPQRYTELLRISGGKERIAHYIGTLDAAAAERARLIELVPAIHRTKTRIYTELLEQGKRPFRPGVAKLLRSAREAGLRLAIASTTTSANVETLLRVNLAGEPQLAFSAIACGDQVRAKKPAPDVYELVLRSLHLPASRCIAFEDSVNGLRAAKAAGLVTVVTPTRWNAGQDFSAADLNLNSLEEVDIPRLESLLGKAHAAA
;
A
#
# COMPACT_ATOMS: atom_id res chain seq x y z
N MET A 1 6.50 -14.67 -20.22
CA MET A 1 5.99 -13.39 -20.76
C MET A 1 5.27 -12.66 -19.64
N LEU A 2 5.48 -11.37 -19.48
CA LEU A 2 4.79 -10.52 -18.50
C LEU A 2 3.30 -10.36 -18.88
N GLU A 3 2.39 -10.48 -17.92
CA GLU A 3 0.94 -10.38 -18.15
C GLU A 3 0.23 -9.40 -17.20
N ALA A 4 0.81 -9.11 -16.02
CA ALA A 4 0.20 -8.17 -15.10
C ALA A 4 1.23 -7.37 -14.29
N LEU A 5 0.84 -6.14 -13.95
CA LEU A 5 1.51 -5.30 -12.96
C LEU A 5 0.61 -5.15 -11.74
N ILE A 6 1.13 -5.46 -10.57
CA ILE A 6 0.40 -5.44 -9.29
C ILE A 6 1.01 -4.34 -8.41
N PHE A 7 0.23 -3.35 -8.05
CA PHE A 7 0.71 -2.19 -7.29
C PHE A 7 0.21 -2.23 -5.86
N ASP A 8 1.08 -1.96 -4.90
CA ASP A 8 0.63 -1.38 -3.65
C ASP A 8 0.07 0.03 -3.89
N LEU A 9 -0.65 0.59 -2.91
CA LEU A 9 -1.34 1.87 -3.07
C LEU A 9 -0.57 3.01 -2.39
N ASP A 10 -0.49 2.94 -1.04
CA ASP A 10 -0.05 4.03 -0.18
C ASP A 10 1.49 4.08 -0.15
N GLY A 11 2.08 5.16 -0.67
CA GLY A 11 3.53 5.26 -0.86
C GLY A 11 4.03 4.70 -2.20
N THR A 12 3.24 3.89 -2.90
CA THR A 12 3.57 3.33 -4.22
C THR A 12 2.91 4.09 -5.35
N LEU A 13 1.57 4.07 -5.44
CA LEU A 13 0.84 4.85 -6.45
C LEU A 13 0.83 6.34 -6.12
N ALA A 14 0.60 6.71 -4.85
CA ALA A 14 0.57 8.09 -4.38
C ALA A 14 1.22 8.21 -2.99
N ASP A 15 1.85 9.36 -2.70
CA ASP A 15 2.42 9.66 -1.37
C ASP A 15 1.31 10.13 -0.43
N THR A 16 0.66 9.18 0.21
CA THR A 16 -0.52 9.39 1.07
C THR A 16 -0.23 9.30 2.57
N GLU A 17 0.98 8.93 2.99
CA GLU A 17 1.28 8.66 4.40
C GLU A 17 1.08 9.87 5.32
N GLU A 18 1.43 11.08 4.86
CA GLU A 18 1.12 12.29 5.65
C GLU A 18 -0.38 12.50 5.81
N THR A 19 -1.17 12.21 4.78
CA THR A 19 -2.64 12.31 4.86
C THR A 19 -3.20 11.27 5.84
N HIS A 20 -2.65 10.05 5.84
CA HIS A 20 -2.99 9.04 6.82
C HIS A 20 -2.68 9.48 8.25
N ARG A 21 -1.48 10.03 8.50
CA ARG A 21 -1.08 10.54 9.81
C ARG A 21 -2.02 11.63 10.32
N GLN A 22 -2.33 12.62 9.48
CA GLN A 22 -3.27 13.69 9.81
C GLN A 22 -4.66 13.15 10.14
N ALA A 23 -5.15 12.17 9.37
CA ALA A 23 -6.44 11.55 9.62
C ALA A 23 -6.47 10.75 10.95
N PHE A 24 -5.36 10.10 11.34
CA PHE A 24 -5.25 9.46 12.65
C PHE A 24 -5.35 10.47 13.77
N ASN A 25 -4.54 11.54 13.72
CA ASN A 25 -4.54 12.56 14.76
C ASN A 25 -5.90 13.26 14.88
N ALA A 26 -6.56 13.56 13.76
CA ALA A 26 -7.91 14.11 13.77
C ALA A 26 -8.94 13.14 14.38
N ALA A 27 -8.84 11.85 14.07
CA ALA A 27 -9.72 10.85 14.68
C ALA A 27 -9.48 10.73 16.19
N PHE A 28 -8.24 10.83 16.66
CA PHE A 28 -7.93 10.81 18.11
C PHE A 28 -8.58 11.98 18.83
N ILE A 29 -8.58 13.16 18.22
CA ILE A 29 -9.26 14.36 18.78
C ILE A 29 -10.78 14.12 18.89
N GLU A 30 -11.43 13.55 17.86
CA GLU A 30 -12.87 13.24 17.91
C GLU A 30 -13.25 12.23 19.01
N PHE A 31 -12.30 11.38 19.44
CA PHE A 31 -12.47 10.42 20.54
C PHE A 31 -11.94 10.94 21.87
N GLU A 32 -11.62 12.24 21.98
CA GLU A 32 -11.08 12.89 23.18
C GLU A 32 -9.81 12.18 23.70
N LEU A 33 -9.01 11.59 22.78
CA LEU A 33 -7.74 10.94 23.09
C LEU A 33 -6.61 11.97 22.93
N TRP A 34 -5.77 12.11 23.95
CA TRP A 34 -4.63 13.05 23.95
C TRP A 34 -3.42 12.50 23.19
N TRP A 35 -3.67 11.69 22.14
CA TRP A 35 -2.63 11.11 21.30
C TRP A 35 -2.30 12.04 20.14
N ASP A 36 -1.01 12.26 19.95
CA ASP A 36 -0.48 12.93 18.74
C ASP A 36 0.64 12.10 18.15
N TRP A 37 0.43 11.60 16.96
CA TRP A 37 1.46 10.91 16.21
C TRP A 37 2.25 11.94 15.40
N SER A 38 3.39 12.39 15.96
CA SER A 38 4.36 13.20 15.23
C SER A 38 4.87 12.44 13.99
N PRO A 39 5.45 13.12 12.98
CA PRO A 39 6.04 12.44 11.82
C PRO A 39 7.04 11.33 12.22
N GLN A 40 7.88 11.60 13.23
CA GLN A 40 8.84 10.62 13.73
C GLN A 40 8.14 9.39 14.33
N ARG A 41 7.19 9.60 15.24
CA ARG A 41 6.41 8.51 15.86
C ARG A 41 5.65 7.72 14.79
N TYR A 42 5.07 8.40 13.82
CA TYR A 42 4.34 7.76 12.74
C TYR A 42 5.25 6.86 11.88
N THR A 43 6.45 7.32 11.57
CA THR A 43 7.47 6.52 10.85
C THR A 43 7.79 5.21 11.60
N GLU A 44 7.93 5.28 12.93
CA GLU A 44 8.14 4.07 13.76
C GLU A 44 6.94 3.12 13.67
N LEU A 45 5.73 3.67 13.73
CA LEU A 45 4.48 2.92 13.69
C LEU A 45 4.17 2.33 12.30
N LEU A 46 4.74 2.85 11.22
CA LEU A 46 4.61 2.28 9.87
C LEU A 46 5.18 0.86 9.74
N ARG A 47 6.01 0.40 10.69
CA ARG A 47 6.45 -0.99 10.78
C ARG A 47 5.29 -1.97 11.00
N ILE A 48 4.16 -1.47 11.49
CA ILE A 48 2.92 -2.25 11.71
C ILE A 48 1.99 -1.98 10.54
N SER A 49 1.78 -2.97 9.69
CA SER A 49 0.83 -2.88 8.58
C SER A 49 -0.61 -2.98 9.05
N GLY A 50 -1.49 -2.16 8.45
CA GLY A 50 -2.89 -2.08 8.83
C GLY A 50 -3.17 -1.01 9.88
N GLY A 51 -4.24 -0.24 9.66
CA GLY A 51 -4.57 0.89 10.54
C GLY A 51 -5.08 0.48 11.90
N LYS A 52 -5.89 -0.58 11.99
CA LYS A 52 -6.40 -1.14 13.25
C LYS A 52 -5.28 -1.75 14.07
N GLU A 53 -4.43 -2.52 13.41
CA GLU A 53 -3.25 -3.18 13.99
C GLU A 53 -2.27 -2.15 14.56
N ARG A 54 -2.08 -1.05 13.84
CA ARG A 54 -1.22 0.07 14.25
C ARG A 54 -1.76 0.79 15.51
N ILE A 55 -3.08 1.07 15.57
CA ILE A 55 -3.70 1.64 16.76
C ILE A 55 -3.58 0.68 17.94
N ALA A 56 -3.91 -0.60 17.76
CA ALA A 56 -3.82 -1.60 18.80
C ALA A 56 -2.39 -1.77 19.34
N HIS A 57 -1.40 -1.80 18.44
CA HIS A 57 0.02 -1.81 18.83
C HIS A 57 0.38 -0.59 19.67
N TYR A 58 -0.03 0.62 19.23
CA TYR A 58 0.24 1.84 19.98
C TYR A 58 -0.37 1.82 21.40
N ILE A 59 -1.61 1.35 21.53
CA ILE A 59 -2.26 1.16 22.84
C ILE A 59 -1.43 0.24 23.74
N GLY A 60 -0.84 -0.82 23.18
CA GLY A 60 0.05 -1.73 23.90
C GLY A 60 1.32 -1.07 24.46
N THR A 61 1.76 0.06 23.87
CA THR A 61 2.95 0.82 24.32
C THR A 61 2.62 1.88 25.39
N LEU A 62 1.35 2.13 25.68
CA LEU A 62 0.95 3.16 26.65
C LEU A 62 1.23 2.69 28.09
N ASP A 63 1.72 3.60 28.90
CA ASP A 63 1.79 3.42 30.36
C ASP A 63 0.38 3.65 30.97
N ALA A 64 -0.45 2.61 30.91
CA ALA A 64 -1.83 2.60 31.36
C ALA A 64 -2.18 1.28 32.04
N ALA A 65 -3.17 1.30 32.93
CA ALA A 65 -3.67 0.09 33.58
C ALA A 65 -4.24 -0.90 32.55
N ALA A 66 -4.20 -2.20 32.84
CA ALA A 66 -4.70 -3.25 31.94
C ALA A 66 -6.18 -3.04 31.57
N ALA A 67 -7.02 -2.64 32.52
CA ALA A 67 -8.43 -2.34 32.29
C ALA A 67 -8.62 -1.16 31.30
N GLU A 68 -7.80 -0.13 31.42
CA GLU A 68 -7.87 1.04 30.50
C GLU A 68 -7.40 0.65 29.10
N ARG A 69 -6.29 -0.12 28.98
CA ARG A 69 -5.88 -0.64 27.65
C ARG A 69 -6.95 -1.51 27.01
N ALA A 70 -7.64 -2.38 27.79
CA ALA A 70 -8.74 -3.19 27.28
C ALA A 70 -9.89 -2.31 26.74
N ARG A 71 -10.29 -1.27 27.49
CA ARG A 71 -11.30 -0.29 27.05
C ARG A 71 -10.90 0.40 25.76
N LEU A 72 -9.64 0.82 25.63
CA LEU A 72 -9.12 1.48 24.41
C LEU A 72 -9.10 0.53 23.22
N ILE A 73 -8.78 -0.74 23.42
CA ILE A 73 -8.81 -1.76 22.35
C ILE A 73 -10.23 -1.94 21.78
N GLU A 74 -11.27 -1.88 22.63
CA GLU A 74 -12.66 -1.94 22.16
C GLU A 74 -13.04 -0.76 21.27
N LEU A 75 -12.40 0.40 21.43
CA LEU A 75 -12.62 1.59 20.59
C LEU A 75 -11.91 1.52 19.22
N VAL A 76 -10.91 0.66 19.03
CA VAL A 76 -10.09 0.60 17.81
C VAL A 76 -10.93 0.56 16.52
N PRO A 77 -11.97 -0.28 16.40
CA PRO A 77 -12.80 -0.29 15.19
C PRO A 77 -13.51 1.05 14.91
N ALA A 78 -13.97 1.72 15.96
CA ALA A 78 -14.66 3.01 15.83
C ALA A 78 -13.68 4.14 15.43
N ILE A 79 -12.55 4.24 16.13
CA ILE A 79 -11.46 5.18 15.79
C ILE A 79 -11.02 4.98 14.32
N HIS A 80 -10.85 3.74 13.91
CA HIS A 80 -10.41 3.44 12.54
C HIS A 80 -11.46 3.82 11.48
N ARG A 81 -12.76 3.63 11.75
CA ARG A 81 -13.83 4.11 10.86
C ARG A 81 -13.82 5.63 10.72
N THR A 82 -13.73 6.35 11.84
CA THR A 82 -13.61 7.82 11.85
C THR A 82 -12.38 8.28 11.06
N LYS A 83 -11.22 7.68 11.33
CA LYS A 83 -9.99 7.93 10.57
C LYS A 83 -10.17 7.72 9.07
N THR A 84 -10.86 6.66 8.66
CA THR A 84 -11.09 6.37 7.24
C THR A 84 -11.97 7.44 6.60
N ARG A 85 -13.05 7.87 7.26
CA ARG A 85 -13.88 8.99 6.81
C ARG A 85 -13.07 10.27 6.63
N ILE A 86 -12.30 10.66 7.64
CA ILE A 86 -11.46 11.87 7.59
C ILE A 86 -10.41 11.76 6.46
N TYR A 87 -9.79 10.60 6.29
CA TYR A 87 -8.82 10.38 5.23
C TYR A 87 -9.42 10.57 3.84
N THR A 88 -10.61 10.01 3.59
CA THR A 88 -11.28 10.18 2.29
C THR A 88 -11.66 11.64 2.03
N GLU A 89 -12.13 12.36 3.04
CA GLU A 89 -12.41 13.80 2.97
C GLU A 89 -11.13 14.61 2.64
N LEU A 90 -10.01 14.31 3.30
CA LEU A 90 -8.73 14.96 3.03
C LEU A 90 -8.20 14.67 1.62
N LEU A 91 -8.39 13.46 1.11
CA LEU A 91 -8.01 13.12 -0.27
C LEU A 91 -8.81 13.93 -1.29
N GLU A 92 -10.12 14.05 -1.09
CA GLU A 92 -11.01 14.81 -1.98
C GLU A 92 -10.64 16.30 -2.02
N GLN A 93 -10.30 16.88 -0.88
CA GLN A 93 -9.92 18.27 -0.76
C GLN A 93 -8.48 18.54 -1.24
N GLY A 94 -7.55 17.65 -0.94
CA GLY A 94 -6.12 17.90 -1.07
C GLY A 94 -5.47 17.38 -2.36
N LYS A 95 -6.20 16.66 -3.22
CA LYS A 95 -5.70 16.05 -4.47
C LYS A 95 -4.27 15.50 -4.31
N ARG A 96 -4.13 14.27 -3.85
CA ARG A 96 -2.85 13.58 -3.81
C ARG A 96 -2.57 12.95 -5.18
N PRO A 97 -1.76 13.56 -6.04
CA PRO A 97 -1.49 13.03 -7.37
C PRO A 97 -0.71 11.73 -7.27
N PHE A 98 -0.77 10.96 -8.34
CA PHE A 98 0.13 9.82 -8.49
C PHE A 98 1.59 10.27 -8.43
N ARG A 99 2.43 9.41 -7.89
CA ARG A 99 3.88 9.63 -7.85
C ARG A 99 4.46 9.72 -9.28
N PRO A 100 5.62 10.38 -9.46
CA PRO A 100 6.27 10.49 -10.76
C PRO A 100 6.44 9.13 -11.45
N GLY A 101 6.11 9.08 -12.74
CA GLY A 101 6.18 7.88 -13.57
C GLY A 101 4.95 6.95 -13.49
N VAL A 102 4.16 6.98 -12.42
CA VAL A 102 3.02 6.06 -12.23
C VAL A 102 2.02 6.15 -13.37
N ALA A 103 1.47 7.34 -13.65
CA ALA A 103 0.46 7.50 -14.71
C ALA A 103 0.98 7.07 -16.08
N LYS A 104 2.25 7.38 -16.40
CA LYS A 104 2.91 6.94 -17.62
C LYS A 104 2.99 5.42 -17.68
N LEU A 105 3.46 4.78 -16.61
CA LEU A 105 3.60 3.32 -16.56
C LEU A 105 2.25 2.61 -16.69
N LEU A 106 1.19 3.11 -16.03
CA LEU A 106 -0.16 2.54 -16.14
C LEU A 106 -0.67 2.59 -17.60
N ARG A 107 -0.48 3.72 -18.31
CA ARG A 107 -0.87 3.84 -19.72
C ARG A 107 -0.07 2.89 -20.60
N SER A 108 1.26 2.89 -20.50
CA SER A 108 2.13 2.01 -21.29
C SER A 108 1.82 0.52 -21.03
N ALA A 109 1.51 0.13 -19.80
CA ALA A 109 1.10 -1.23 -19.48
C ALA A 109 -0.21 -1.61 -20.19
N ARG A 110 -1.20 -0.73 -20.18
CA ARG A 110 -2.48 -0.97 -20.89
C ARG A 110 -2.31 -1.04 -22.40
N GLU A 111 -1.50 -0.17 -22.98
CA GLU A 111 -1.15 -0.17 -24.41
C GLU A 111 -0.44 -1.48 -24.81
N ALA A 112 0.39 -2.02 -23.92
CA ALA A 112 1.03 -3.32 -24.10
C ALA A 112 0.11 -4.54 -23.80
N GLY A 113 -1.18 -4.31 -23.47
CA GLY A 113 -2.15 -5.38 -23.16
C GLY A 113 -1.99 -6.01 -21.79
N LEU A 114 -1.18 -5.42 -20.89
CA LEU A 114 -1.00 -5.91 -19.52
C LEU A 114 -2.22 -5.58 -18.64
N ARG A 115 -2.52 -6.50 -17.71
CA ARG A 115 -3.52 -6.27 -16.67
C ARG A 115 -2.92 -5.45 -15.53
N LEU A 116 -3.71 -4.55 -14.97
CA LEU A 116 -3.35 -3.76 -13.80
C LEU A 116 -4.10 -4.29 -12.59
N ALA A 117 -3.43 -4.39 -11.44
CA ALA A 117 -4.06 -4.81 -10.20
C ALA A 117 -3.50 -4.05 -8.99
N ILE A 118 -4.27 -4.03 -7.91
CA ILE A 118 -3.88 -3.42 -6.62
C ILE A 118 -3.89 -4.48 -5.54
N ALA A 119 -2.83 -4.47 -4.71
CA ALA A 119 -2.67 -5.29 -3.51
C ALA A 119 -2.29 -4.39 -2.34
N SER A 120 -3.26 -3.92 -1.55
CA SER A 120 -3.02 -2.98 -0.45
C SER A 120 -3.56 -3.49 0.89
N THR A 121 -2.96 -3.03 1.99
CA THR A 121 -3.48 -3.28 3.36
C THR A 121 -4.48 -2.22 3.83
N THR A 122 -4.74 -1.22 3.02
CA THR A 122 -5.75 -0.18 3.28
C THR A 122 -7.17 -0.68 3.05
N THR A 123 -8.19 0.14 3.35
CA THR A 123 -9.60 -0.20 3.14
C THR A 123 -10.03 0.04 1.70
N SER A 124 -11.09 -0.67 1.24
CA SER A 124 -11.67 -0.47 -0.09
C SER A 124 -12.06 0.99 -0.33
N ALA A 125 -12.66 1.66 0.67
CA ALA A 125 -13.05 3.06 0.57
C ALA A 125 -11.87 4.00 0.27
N ASN A 126 -10.70 3.73 0.86
CA ASN A 126 -9.48 4.51 0.59
C ASN A 126 -8.99 4.31 -0.85
N VAL A 127 -8.98 3.05 -1.31
CA VAL A 127 -8.60 2.71 -2.70
C VAL A 127 -9.52 3.40 -3.69
N GLU A 128 -10.82 3.24 -3.52
CA GLU A 128 -11.85 3.82 -4.41
C GLU A 128 -11.71 5.34 -4.48
N THR A 129 -11.52 6.00 -3.33
CA THR A 129 -11.37 7.47 -3.30
C THR A 129 -10.10 7.92 -4.00
N LEU A 130 -8.95 7.27 -3.74
CA LEU A 130 -7.69 7.63 -4.40
C LEU A 130 -7.77 7.45 -5.92
N LEU A 131 -8.34 6.33 -6.37
CA LEU A 131 -8.49 6.06 -7.80
C LEU A 131 -9.47 7.04 -8.45
N ARG A 132 -10.59 7.34 -7.82
CA ARG A 132 -11.57 8.30 -8.32
C ARG A 132 -10.96 9.70 -8.49
N VAL A 133 -10.16 10.15 -7.54
CA VAL A 133 -9.49 11.48 -7.59
C VAL A 133 -8.43 11.53 -8.69
N ASN A 134 -7.69 10.44 -8.93
CA ASN A 134 -6.54 10.42 -9.83
C ASN A 134 -6.86 9.92 -11.24
N LEU A 135 -7.89 9.10 -11.42
CA LEU A 135 -8.28 8.51 -12.71
C LEU A 135 -9.56 9.11 -13.30
N ALA A 136 -10.01 10.25 -12.77
CA ALA A 136 -11.16 10.95 -13.34
C ALA A 136 -10.91 11.29 -14.81
N GLY A 137 -11.70 10.67 -15.70
CA GLY A 137 -11.55 10.85 -17.17
C GLY A 137 -10.65 9.83 -17.86
N GLU A 138 -10.08 8.86 -17.16
CA GLU A 138 -9.26 7.79 -17.74
C GLU A 138 -9.84 6.37 -17.47
N PRO A 139 -11.07 6.06 -17.91
CA PRO A 139 -11.70 4.77 -17.61
C PRO A 139 -10.92 3.57 -18.19
N GLN A 140 -10.09 3.79 -19.21
CA GLN A 140 -9.21 2.80 -19.80
C GLN A 140 -8.14 2.30 -18.82
N LEU A 141 -7.85 3.03 -17.74
CA LEU A 141 -6.89 2.63 -16.71
C LEU A 141 -7.54 1.82 -15.57
N ALA A 142 -8.72 1.24 -15.79
CA ALA A 142 -9.38 0.39 -14.81
C ALA A 142 -8.51 -0.79 -14.37
N PHE A 143 -8.48 -1.05 -13.08
CA PHE A 143 -7.77 -2.19 -12.49
C PHE A 143 -8.61 -3.47 -12.65
N SER A 144 -7.98 -4.54 -13.14
CA SER A 144 -8.62 -5.84 -13.37
C SER A 144 -8.89 -6.61 -12.07
N ALA A 145 -8.12 -6.34 -11.02
CA ALA A 145 -8.31 -6.89 -9.68
C ALA A 145 -7.84 -5.89 -8.63
N ILE A 146 -8.57 -5.81 -7.53
CA ILE A 146 -8.23 -4.99 -6.36
C ILE A 146 -8.43 -5.84 -5.12
N ALA A 147 -7.35 -6.04 -4.35
CA ALA A 147 -7.41 -6.69 -3.04
C ALA A 147 -7.05 -5.68 -1.95
N CYS A 148 -7.91 -5.60 -0.94
CA CYS A 148 -7.80 -4.67 0.17
C CYS A 148 -7.57 -5.40 1.49
N GLY A 149 -7.05 -4.69 2.47
CA GLY A 149 -6.76 -5.25 3.77
C GLY A 149 -7.96 -5.91 4.47
N ASP A 150 -9.16 -5.44 4.22
CA ASP A 150 -10.38 -5.99 4.84
C ASP A 150 -10.76 -7.39 4.30
N GLN A 151 -10.22 -7.78 3.15
CA GLN A 151 -10.54 -9.02 2.45
C GLN A 151 -9.60 -10.19 2.81
N VAL A 152 -8.55 -9.93 3.59
CA VAL A 152 -7.53 -10.92 3.92
C VAL A 152 -7.37 -11.07 5.43
N ARG A 153 -6.99 -12.27 5.85
CA ARG A 153 -6.81 -12.61 7.27
C ARG A 153 -5.54 -11.96 7.83
N ALA A 154 -4.43 -12.10 7.13
CA ALA A 154 -3.15 -11.55 7.55
C ALA A 154 -2.74 -10.37 6.66
N LYS A 155 -2.22 -9.31 7.28
CA LYS A 155 -1.68 -8.13 6.58
C LYS A 155 -0.24 -8.39 6.15
N LYS A 156 0.29 -7.58 5.22
CA LYS A 156 1.73 -7.54 4.92
C LYS A 156 2.51 -7.47 6.26
N PRO A 157 3.55 -8.25 6.46
CA PRO A 157 4.36 -8.98 5.46
C PRO A 157 3.83 -10.37 5.06
N ALA A 158 2.64 -10.80 5.48
CA ALA A 158 2.03 -12.03 4.96
C ALA A 158 1.62 -11.84 3.48
N PRO A 159 1.70 -12.92 2.66
CA PRO A 159 1.44 -12.84 1.22
C PRO A 159 -0.03 -12.73 0.83
N ASP A 160 -0.94 -12.88 1.78
CA ASP A 160 -2.38 -13.09 1.58
C ASP A 160 -3.01 -12.14 0.55
N VAL A 161 -2.68 -10.83 0.60
CA VAL A 161 -3.25 -9.82 -0.30
C VAL A 161 -2.74 -10.01 -1.74
N TYR A 162 -1.48 -10.40 -1.93
CA TYR A 162 -0.91 -10.70 -3.24
C TYR A 162 -1.47 -11.99 -3.80
N GLU A 163 -1.57 -13.04 -2.99
CA GLU A 163 -2.18 -14.30 -3.40
C GLU A 163 -3.65 -14.11 -3.79
N LEU A 164 -4.40 -13.26 -3.09
CA LEU A 164 -5.77 -12.92 -3.45
C LEU A 164 -5.83 -12.27 -4.85
N VAL A 165 -4.93 -11.32 -5.13
CA VAL A 165 -4.83 -10.70 -6.47
C VAL A 165 -4.48 -11.73 -7.53
N LEU A 166 -3.48 -12.58 -7.30
CA LEU A 166 -3.06 -13.62 -8.26
C LEU A 166 -4.20 -14.58 -8.58
N ARG A 167 -4.96 -15.02 -7.56
CA ARG A 167 -6.17 -15.83 -7.75
C ARG A 167 -7.22 -15.10 -8.56
N SER A 168 -7.49 -13.83 -8.27
CA SER A 168 -8.48 -13.01 -8.99
C SER A 168 -8.12 -12.77 -10.44
N LEU A 169 -6.82 -12.65 -10.73
CA LEU A 169 -6.29 -12.52 -12.08
C LEU A 169 -6.21 -13.87 -12.82
N HIS A 170 -6.31 -15.01 -12.13
CA HIS A 170 -6.00 -16.34 -12.66
C HIS A 170 -4.61 -16.40 -13.29
N LEU A 171 -3.59 -15.80 -12.62
CA LEU A 171 -2.20 -15.77 -13.08
C LEU A 171 -1.25 -16.36 -12.05
N PRO A 172 -0.21 -17.07 -12.50
CA PRO A 172 0.91 -17.43 -11.65
C PRO A 172 1.78 -16.19 -11.36
N ALA A 173 2.43 -16.16 -10.21
CA ALA A 173 3.34 -15.08 -9.82
C ALA A 173 4.46 -14.85 -10.85
N SER A 174 4.93 -15.92 -11.51
CA SER A 174 5.96 -15.87 -12.55
C SER A 174 5.61 -15.05 -13.79
N ARG A 175 4.37 -14.59 -13.94
CA ARG A 175 3.92 -13.73 -15.04
C ARG A 175 3.57 -12.31 -14.57
N CYS A 176 3.86 -12.00 -13.31
CA CYS A 176 3.47 -10.74 -12.67
C CYS A 176 4.69 -10.05 -12.05
N ILE A 177 4.64 -8.72 -11.98
CA ILE A 177 5.60 -7.90 -11.24
C ILE A 177 4.84 -7.09 -10.21
N ALA A 178 5.34 -7.09 -8.96
CA ALA A 178 4.83 -6.27 -7.88
C ALA A 178 5.62 -4.96 -7.78
N PHE A 179 4.92 -3.88 -7.41
CA PHE A 179 5.49 -2.57 -7.09
C PHE A 179 5.17 -2.20 -5.67
N GLU A 180 6.20 -1.79 -4.92
CA GLU A 180 6.13 -1.55 -3.49
C GLU A 180 6.98 -0.34 -3.08
N ASP A 181 6.77 0.14 -1.85
CA ASP A 181 7.56 1.21 -1.24
C ASP A 181 8.15 0.80 0.12
N SER A 182 7.67 -0.30 0.73
CA SER A 182 7.96 -0.71 2.10
C SER A 182 8.56 -2.11 2.20
N VAL A 183 9.33 -2.37 3.27
CA VAL A 183 9.88 -3.71 3.56
C VAL A 183 8.78 -4.73 3.86
N ASN A 184 7.69 -4.34 4.52
CA ASN A 184 6.57 -5.26 4.76
C ASN A 184 5.92 -5.68 3.44
N GLY A 185 5.74 -4.74 2.52
CA GLY A 185 5.22 -5.02 1.20
C GLY A 185 6.16 -5.86 0.36
N LEU A 186 7.46 -5.52 0.33
CA LEU A 186 8.49 -6.31 -0.33
C LEU A 186 8.47 -7.77 0.15
N ARG A 187 8.47 -7.99 1.47
CA ARG A 187 8.42 -9.35 2.04
C ARG A 187 7.15 -10.09 1.63
N ALA A 188 6.00 -9.41 1.64
CA ALA A 188 4.73 -10.01 1.23
C ALA A 188 4.74 -10.42 -0.25
N ALA A 189 5.22 -9.54 -1.14
CA ALA A 189 5.32 -9.82 -2.57
C ALA A 189 6.30 -10.96 -2.86
N LYS A 190 7.48 -10.97 -2.21
CA LYS A 190 8.48 -12.06 -2.33
C LYS A 190 7.93 -13.38 -1.79
N ALA A 191 7.20 -13.37 -0.67
CA ALA A 191 6.56 -14.57 -0.13
C ALA A 191 5.46 -15.13 -1.05
N ALA A 192 4.81 -14.28 -1.85
CA ALA A 192 3.89 -14.70 -2.91
C ALA A 192 4.60 -15.14 -4.21
N GLY A 193 5.94 -15.14 -4.25
CA GLY A 193 6.76 -15.57 -5.41
C GLY A 193 6.88 -14.49 -6.51
N LEU A 194 6.58 -13.24 -6.22
CA LEU A 194 6.59 -12.15 -7.20
C LEU A 194 8.00 -11.55 -7.38
N VAL A 195 8.34 -11.23 -8.61
CA VAL A 195 9.39 -10.25 -8.92
C VAL A 195 8.91 -8.89 -8.43
N THR A 196 9.76 -8.19 -7.68
CA THR A 196 9.35 -6.99 -6.95
C THR A 196 10.26 -5.81 -7.23
N VAL A 197 9.65 -4.73 -7.73
CA VAL A 197 10.26 -3.40 -7.89
C VAL A 197 9.90 -2.54 -6.68
N VAL A 198 10.88 -1.89 -6.08
CA VAL A 198 10.65 -1.02 -4.93
C VAL A 198 11.01 0.42 -5.26
N THR A 199 10.15 1.34 -4.86
CA THR A 199 10.38 2.79 -4.94
C THR A 199 10.14 3.42 -3.57
N PRO A 200 11.13 3.43 -2.66
CA PRO A 200 10.95 3.93 -1.31
C PRO A 200 10.49 5.39 -1.26
N THR A 201 9.77 5.73 -0.21
CA THR A 201 9.43 7.11 0.13
C THR A 201 10.33 7.61 1.28
N ARG A 202 10.21 8.90 1.61
CA ARG A 202 10.86 9.46 2.80
C ARG A 202 10.48 8.72 4.10
N TRP A 203 9.28 8.13 4.14
CA TRP A 203 8.75 7.42 5.31
C TRP A 203 9.41 6.06 5.53
N ASN A 204 9.94 5.50 4.44
CA ASN A 204 10.60 4.19 4.43
C ASN A 204 12.12 4.30 4.22
N ALA A 205 12.67 5.54 4.22
CA ALA A 205 14.10 5.77 4.11
C ALA A 205 14.85 5.04 5.24
N GLY A 206 15.90 4.32 4.88
CA GLY A 206 16.70 3.53 5.83
C GLY A 206 16.18 2.13 6.12
N GLN A 207 15.07 1.68 5.50
CA GLN A 207 14.70 0.27 5.51
C GLN A 207 15.61 -0.54 4.56
N ASP A 208 15.76 -1.84 4.84
CA ASP A 208 16.56 -2.75 4.01
C ASP A 208 15.75 -3.32 2.84
N PHE A 209 16.06 -2.89 1.65
CA PHE A 209 15.45 -3.35 0.39
C PHE A 209 16.34 -4.30 -0.41
N SER A 210 17.35 -4.91 0.20
CA SER A 210 18.31 -5.81 -0.50
C SER A 210 17.64 -7.03 -1.17
N ALA A 211 16.47 -7.44 -0.70
CA ALA A 211 15.67 -8.52 -1.29
C ALA A 211 14.85 -8.11 -2.53
N ALA A 212 14.82 -6.81 -2.89
CA ALA A 212 14.11 -6.35 -4.08
C ALA A 212 14.88 -6.76 -5.36
N ASP A 213 14.13 -7.13 -6.41
CA ASP A 213 14.73 -7.44 -7.71
C ASP A 213 15.18 -6.16 -8.44
N LEU A 214 14.55 -5.03 -8.11
CA LEU A 214 14.95 -3.71 -8.58
C LEU A 214 14.55 -2.64 -7.55
N ASN A 215 15.49 -1.77 -7.18
CA ASN A 215 15.25 -0.63 -6.30
C ASN A 215 15.51 0.67 -7.05
N LEU A 216 14.54 1.58 -7.09
CA LEU A 216 14.54 2.80 -7.88
C LEU A 216 14.10 4.00 -7.04
N ASN A 217 14.50 5.19 -7.44
CA ASN A 217 14.01 6.43 -6.83
C ASN A 217 12.63 6.83 -7.35
N SER A 218 12.31 6.47 -8.60
CA SER A 218 11.06 6.84 -9.28
C SER A 218 10.68 5.81 -10.34
N LEU A 219 9.37 5.66 -10.59
CA LEU A 219 8.87 4.86 -11.71
C LEU A 219 9.07 5.53 -13.08
N GLU A 220 9.59 6.75 -13.13
CA GLU A 220 10.05 7.37 -14.38
C GLU A 220 11.22 6.62 -15.03
N GLU A 221 11.98 5.87 -14.20
CA GLU A 221 13.12 5.07 -14.64
C GLU A 221 12.74 3.73 -15.27
N VAL A 222 11.43 3.41 -15.37
CA VAL A 222 10.93 2.10 -15.80
C VAL A 222 10.07 2.22 -17.06
N ASP A 223 10.27 1.28 -17.98
CA ASP A 223 9.41 1.02 -19.13
C ASP A 223 9.07 -0.49 -19.24
N ILE A 224 8.15 -0.85 -20.11
CA ILE A 224 7.70 -2.24 -20.26
C ILE A 224 8.84 -3.18 -20.70
N PRO A 225 9.70 -2.84 -21.68
CA PRO A 225 10.84 -3.69 -22.05
C PRO A 225 11.80 -3.97 -20.89
N ARG A 226 12.07 -2.99 -20.04
CA ARG A 226 12.92 -3.17 -18.85
C ARG A 226 12.29 -4.14 -17.85
N LEU A 227 10.97 -4.08 -17.65
CA LEU A 227 10.23 -4.99 -16.76
C LEU A 227 10.21 -6.42 -17.32
N GLU A 228 10.01 -6.60 -18.63
CA GLU A 228 10.09 -7.91 -19.27
C GLU A 228 11.47 -8.52 -19.13
N SER A 229 12.53 -7.74 -19.32
CA SER A 229 13.90 -8.17 -19.10
C SER A 229 14.17 -8.56 -17.65
N LEU A 230 13.66 -7.81 -16.68
CA LEU A 230 13.77 -8.11 -15.26
C LEU A 230 13.13 -9.46 -14.92
N LEU A 231 11.90 -9.68 -15.40
CA LEU A 231 11.18 -10.94 -15.21
C LEU A 231 11.91 -12.13 -15.82
N GLY A 232 12.47 -11.95 -17.03
CA GLY A 232 13.25 -12.98 -17.73
C GLY A 232 14.51 -13.39 -16.96
N LYS A 233 15.24 -12.43 -16.38
CA LYS A 233 16.43 -12.69 -15.56
C LYS A 233 16.08 -13.45 -14.28
N ALA A 234 14.99 -13.10 -13.61
CA ALA A 234 14.55 -13.79 -12.41
C ALA A 234 14.21 -15.26 -12.67
N HIS A 235 13.61 -15.58 -13.84
CA HIS A 235 13.33 -16.97 -14.22
C HIS A 235 14.58 -17.76 -14.60
N ALA A 236 15.63 -17.12 -15.10
CA ALA A 236 16.87 -17.80 -15.44
C ALA A 236 17.75 -18.10 -14.21
N ALA A 237 17.48 -17.46 -13.09
CA ALA A 237 18.21 -17.59 -11.82
C ALA A 237 17.51 -18.54 -10.82
N ALA A 238 16.28 -18.99 -11.10
CA ALA A 238 15.47 -19.87 -10.27
C ALA A 238 15.58 -21.33 -10.74
#